data_1ccc753af133e593bd2c261f74892d4c
#
_entry.id   1ccc753af133e593bd2c261f74892d4c
#
_cell.length_a   1.000
_cell.length_b   1.000
_cell.length_c   1.000
_cell.angle_alpha   90.00
_cell.angle_beta   90.00
_cell.angle_gamma   90.00
#
_symmetry.space_group_name_H-M   'P 1'
#
loop_
_entity.id
_entity.type
_entity.pdbx_description
1 polymer ?
#
loop_
_entity_poly.entity_id
_entity_poly.type
_entity_poly.pdbx_seq_one_letter_code
_entity_poly.pdbx_strand_id
1 'polypeptide(L)'
;TAAFDAGFYGKPAITLVETEFSDLEHISVLKKNSELPGLIKNCLKKNFNPKSMQGYIQYVEKNGILIDMNSLQQDIQDVINYGGYLVDVEINEDKFKTVIESKKKEFDLLADAHIKKIVNK
;
A
#
# COMPACT_ATOMS: atom_id res chain seq x y z
N THR A 1 -1.44 -3.72 -6.80
CA THR A 1 -1.00 -2.46 -7.47
C THR A 1 -1.48 -2.36 -8.90
N ALA A 2 -1.35 -3.37 -9.77
CA ALA A 2 -1.76 -3.28 -11.18
C ALA A 2 -3.24 -2.87 -11.35
N ALA A 3 -4.14 -3.35 -10.49
CA ALA A 3 -5.54 -2.95 -10.51
C ALA A 3 -5.74 -1.48 -10.14
N PHE A 4 -4.95 -0.96 -9.22
CA PHE A 4 -4.94 0.45 -8.85
C PHE A 4 -4.39 1.30 -9.99
N ASP A 5 -3.25 0.89 -10.56
CA ASP A 5 -2.59 1.62 -11.65
C ASP A 5 -3.47 1.74 -12.90
N ALA A 6 -4.32 0.74 -13.17
CA ALA A 6 -5.27 0.77 -14.28
C ALA A 6 -6.17 2.02 -14.27
N GLY A 7 -6.51 2.53 -13.08
CA GLY A 7 -7.31 3.74 -12.91
C GLY A 7 -6.68 4.98 -13.54
N PHE A 8 -5.37 5.15 -13.46
CA PHE A 8 -4.65 6.27 -14.09
C PHE A 8 -4.69 6.23 -15.61
N TYR A 9 -4.86 5.05 -16.17
CA TYR A 9 -5.00 4.84 -17.63
C TYR A 9 -6.47 4.80 -18.08
N GLY A 10 -7.41 5.09 -17.19
CA GLY A 10 -8.84 5.02 -17.49
C GLY A 10 -9.33 3.62 -17.81
N LYS A 11 -8.66 2.60 -17.30
CA LYS A 11 -9.00 1.19 -17.55
C LYS A 11 -9.71 0.58 -16.34
N PRO A 12 -10.78 -0.20 -16.57
CA PRO A 12 -11.38 -1.00 -15.52
C PRO A 12 -10.44 -2.14 -15.11
N ALA A 13 -10.56 -2.54 -13.84
CA ALA A 13 -9.84 -3.67 -13.30
C ALA A 13 -10.80 -4.63 -12.57
N ILE A 14 -10.48 -5.91 -12.58
CA ILE A 14 -11.17 -6.94 -11.81
C ILE A 14 -10.18 -7.52 -10.82
N THR A 15 -10.57 -7.55 -9.55
CA THR A 15 -9.81 -8.21 -8.47
C THR A 15 -10.54 -9.46 -8.01
N LEU A 16 -9.79 -10.47 -7.58
CA LEU A 16 -10.33 -11.75 -7.09
C LEU A 16 -10.64 -11.71 -5.60
N VAL A 17 -10.13 -10.69 -4.91
CA VAL A 17 -10.31 -10.47 -3.46
C VAL A 17 -10.56 -8.99 -3.21
N GLU A 18 -11.19 -8.68 -2.09
CA GLU A 18 -11.30 -7.31 -1.61
C GLU A 18 -9.91 -6.79 -1.20
N THR A 19 -9.63 -5.55 -1.56
CA THR A 19 -8.41 -4.81 -1.25
C THR A 19 -8.79 -3.42 -0.72
N GLU A 20 -7.83 -2.70 -0.19
CA GLU A 20 -8.01 -1.29 0.21
C GLU A 20 -8.44 -0.37 -0.93
N PHE A 21 -8.33 -0.83 -2.17
CA PHE A 21 -8.71 -0.07 -3.37
C PHE A 21 -10.06 -0.48 -3.96
N SER A 22 -10.76 -1.45 -3.35
CA SER A 22 -11.99 -2.04 -3.92
C SER A 22 -13.14 -1.05 -4.06
N ASP A 23 -13.13 0.04 -3.29
CA ASP A 23 -14.12 1.11 -3.37
C ASP A 23 -13.86 2.10 -4.52
N LEU A 24 -12.75 1.97 -5.24
CA LEU A 24 -12.48 2.81 -6.40
C LEU A 24 -13.38 2.39 -7.58
N GLU A 25 -13.97 3.39 -8.23
CA GLU A 25 -14.99 3.21 -9.27
C GLU A 25 -14.58 2.25 -10.41
N HIS A 26 -13.29 2.24 -10.76
CA HIS A 26 -12.75 1.40 -11.85
C HIS A 26 -12.49 -0.04 -11.43
N ILE A 27 -12.57 -0.36 -10.11
CA ILE A 27 -12.31 -1.70 -9.59
C ILE A 27 -13.64 -2.45 -9.40
N SER A 28 -13.65 -3.69 -9.81
CA SER A 28 -14.76 -4.61 -9.60
C SER A 28 -14.25 -5.88 -8.93
N VAL A 29 -14.82 -6.24 -7.78
CA VAL A 29 -14.41 -7.45 -7.06
C VAL A 29 -15.22 -8.64 -7.55
N LEU A 30 -14.55 -9.73 -7.94
CA LEU A 30 -15.20 -10.98 -8.30
C LEU A 30 -15.62 -11.73 -7.02
N LYS A 31 -16.93 -11.92 -6.82
CA LYS A 31 -17.46 -12.64 -5.65
C LYS A 31 -17.63 -14.13 -5.90
N LYS A 32 -17.97 -14.53 -7.13
CA LYS A 32 -18.17 -15.93 -7.53
C LYS A 32 -17.59 -16.15 -8.93
N ASN A 33 -16.91 -17.26 -9.14
CA ASN A 33 -16.31 -17.60 -10.44
C ASN A 33 -17.33 -17.63 -11.60
N SER A 34 -18.57 -18.02 -11.33
CA SER A 34 -19.64 -18.02 -12.33
C SER A 34 -20.01 -16.62 -12.86
N GLU A 35 -19.69 -15.57 -12.12
CA GLU A 35 -19.99 -14.18 -12.49
C GLU A 35 -18.93 -13.57 -13.41
N LEU A 36 -17.74 -14.19 -13.52
CA LEU A 36 -16.59 -13.64 -14.24
C LEU A 36 -16.89 -13.25 -15.70
N PRO A 37 -17.58 -14.07 -16.52
CA PRO A 37 -17.87 -13.70 -17.91
C PRO A 37 -18.76 -12.45 -18.02
N GLY A 38 -19.74 -12.33 -17.13
CA GLY A 38 -20.61 -11.16 -17.04
C GLY A 38 -19.88 -9.92 -16.57
N LEU A 39 -19.02 -10.07 -15.57
CA LEU A 39 -18.21 -8.99 -15.02
C LEU A 39 -17.23 -8.43 -16.05
N ILE A 40 -16.55 -9.29 -16.82
CA ILE A 40 -15.68 -8.88 -17.92
C ILE A 40 -16.47 -8.06 -18.95
N LYS A 41 -17.62 -8.57 -19.42
CA LYS A 41 -18.46 -7.87 -20.41
C LYS A 41 -18.91 -6.49 -19.91
N ASN A 42 -19.22 -6.38 -18.62
CA ASN A 42 -19.63 -5.11 -18.01
C ASN A 42 -18.44 -4.15 -17.89
N CYS A 43 -17.28 -4.64 -17.48
CA CYS A 43 -16.07 -3.83 -17.39
C CYS A 43 -15.63 -3.27 -18.76
N LEU A 44 -15.70 -4.09 -19.81
CA LEU A 44 -15.32 -3.66 -21.17
C LEU A 44 -16.24 -2.56 -21.75
N LYS A 45 -17.45 -2.40 -21.21
CA LYS A 45 -18.39 -1.35 -21.62
C LYS A 45 -18.25 -0.06 -20.83
N LYS A 46 -17.55 -0.09 -19.69
CA LYS A 46 -17.40 1.08 -18.84
C LYS A 46 -16.29 1.97 -19.36
N ASN A 47 -16.60 3.25 -19.52
CA ASN A 47 -15.58 4.29 -19.64
C ASN A 47 -15.33 4.86 -18.27
N PHE A 48 -14.08 4.87 -17.90
CA PHE A 48 -13.63 5.39 -16.63
C PHE A 48 -12.84 6.69 -16.83
N ASN A 49 -13.13 7.72 -16.02
CA ASN A 49 -12.42 8.98 -16.09
C ASN A 49 -11.21 8.95 -15.15
N PRO A 50 -9.95 9.00 -15.65
CA PRO A 50 -8.75 8.99 -14.80
C PRO A 50 -8.72 10.11 -13.75
N LYS A 51 -9.42 11.22 -13.99
CA LYS A 51 -9.49 12.33 -13.02
C LYS A 51 -10.15 11.93 -11.69
N SER A 52 -10.98 10.86 -11.66
CA SER A 52 -11.58 10.38 -10.42
C SER A 52 -10.52 9.84 -9.45
N MET A 53 -9.33 9.45 -9.94
CA MET A 53 -8.19 9.06 -9.11
C MET A 53 -7.62 10.23 -8.30
N GLN A 54 -7.85 11.48 -8.71
CA GLN A 54 -7.36 12.67 -8.00
C GLN A 54 -7.91 12.76 -6.57
N GLY A 55 -9.17 12.40 -6.37
CA GLY A 55 -9.78 12.37 -5.04
C GLY A 55 -9.08 11.42 -4.08
N TYR A 56 -8.70 10.24 -4.58
CA TYR A 56 -7.93 9.28 -3.80
C TYR A 56 -6.52 9.78 -3.50
N ILE A 57 -5.82 10.38 -4.47
CA ILE A 57 -4.49 10.97 -4.27
C ILE A 57 -4.55 12.04 -3.18
N GLN A 58 -5.49 12.98 -3.28
CA GLN A 58 -5.69 14.04 -2.27
C GLN A 58 -5.99 13.47 -0.89
N TYR A 59 -6.78 12.38 -0.82
CA TYR A 59 -7.03 11.69 0.45
C TYR A 59 -5.74 11.10 1.03
N VAL A 60 -4.91 10.44 0.21
CA VAL A 60 -3.65 9.87 0.64
C VAL A 60 -2.66 10.96 1.08
N GLU A 61 -2.52 12.04 0.31
CA GLU A 61 -1.67 13.18 0.65
C GLU A 61 -2.08 13.82 1.99
N LYS A 62 -3.38 13.97 2.21
CA LYS A 62 -3.90 14.56 3.44
C LYS A 62 -3.76 13.67 4.68
N ASN A 63 -3.90 12.36 4.50
CA ASN A 63 -4.01 11.41 5.62
C ASN A 63 -2.78 10.48 5.74
N GLY A 64 -1.95 10.44 4.71
CA GLY A 64 -0.73 9.67 4.69
C GLY A 64 0.38 10.29 5.54
N ILE A 65 1.37 9.48 5.87
CA ILE A 65 2.59 9.92 6.53
C ILE A 65 3.71 9.78 5.52
N LEU A 66 4.37 10.88 5.19
CA LEU A 66 5.48 10.87 4.24
C LEU A 66 6.75 10.38 4.94
N ILE A 67 7.10 9.13 4.69
CA ILE A 67 8.38 8.53 5.14
C ILE A 67 9.02 7.76 3.98
N ASP A 68 10.34 7.69 3.98
CA ASP A 68 11.07 6.86 3.02
C ASP A 68 11.11 5.40 3.48
N MET A 69 9.99 4.69 3.21
CA MET A 69 9.87 3.27 3.52
C MET A 69 10.90 2.40 2.80
N ASN A 70 11.31 2.78 1.59
CA ASN A 70 12.26 1.98 0.82
C ASN A 70 13.63 2.01 1.46
N SER A 71 14.11 3.21 1.84
CA SER A 71 15.38 3.35 2.57
C SER A 71 15.33 2.62 3.91
N LEU A 72 14.25 2.77 4.67
CA LEU A 72 14.08 2.08 5.95
C LEU A 72 14.10 0.56 5.79
N GLN A 73 13.37 0.03 4.80
CA GLN A 73 13.33 -1.41 4.53
C GLN A 73 14.69 -1.94 4.09
N GLN A 74 15.42 -1.21 3.24
CA GLN A 74 16.76 -1.60 2.79
C GLN A 74 17.73 -1.67 3.96
N ASP A 75 17.77 -0.64 4.81
CA ASP A 75 18.66 -0.59 5.96
C ASP A 75 18.37 -1.74 6.96
N ILE A 76 17.09 -2.07 7.17
CA ILE A 76 16.70 -3.21 7.99
C ILE A 76 17.13 -4.54 7.35
N GLN A 77 16.92 -4.70 6.04
CA GLN A 77 17.33 -5.92 5.32
C GLN A 77 18.84 -6.12 5.37
N ASP A 78 19.63 -5.07 5.22
CA ASP A 78 21.10 -5.11 5.27
C ASP A 78 21.60 -5.55 6.66
N VAL A 79 20.86 -5.22 7.72
CA VAL A 79 21.19 -5.66 9.09
C VAL A 79 20.79 -7.11 9.35
N ILE A 80 19.60 -7.49 8.90
CA ILE A 80 19.06 -8.83 9.10
C ILE A 80 19.78 -9.83 8.19
N ASN A 81 20.23 -9.39 6.98
CA ASN A 81 21.00 -10.18 6.00
C ASN A 81 20.45 -11.59 5.80
N TYR A 82 19.13 -11.73 5.63
CA TYR A 82 18.51 -13.03 5.39
C TYR A 82 18.47 -13.34 3.88
N GLY A 83 18.95 -14.52 3.49
CA GLY A 83 18.95 -14.99 2.09
C GLY A 83 17.56 -15.34 1.53
N GLY A 84 16.52 -14.66 1.97
CA GLY A 84 15.14 -14.79 1.49
C GLY A 84 14.19 -15.54 2.43
N TYR A 85 14.65 -16.12 3.53
CA TYR A 85 13.83 -16.80 4.53
C TYR A 85 14.08 -16.21 5.92
N LEU A 86 12.99 -15.79 6.60
CA LEU A 86 13.06 -15.22 7.96
C LEU A 86 13.18 -16.28 9.07
N VAL A 87 13.43 -17.54 8.71
CA VAL A 87 13.54 -18.64 9.67
C VAL A 87 14.99 -18.71 10.16
N ASP A 88 15.18 -18.67 11.47
CA ASP A 88 16.47 -18.82 12.16
C ASP A 88 17.52 -17.75 11.80
N VAL A 89 17.08 -16.50 11.58
CA VAL A 89 18.00 -15.38 11.36
C VAL A 89 18.50 -14.84 12.68
N GLU A 90 19.80 -14.91 12.90
CA GLU A 90 20.44 -14.25 14.02
C GLU A 90 20.57 -12.75 13.74
N ILE A 91 19.86 -11.94 14.52
CA ILE A 91 19.90 -10.47 14.38
C ILE A 91 21.10 -9.96 15.19
N ASN A 92 21.98 -9.23 14.53
CA ASN A 92 23.03 -8.49 15.21
C ASN A 92 22.43 -7.26 15.92
N GLU A 93 22.26 -7.36 17.24
CA GLU A 93 21.59 -6.34 18.05
C GLU A 93 22.24 -4.96 17.95
N ASP A 94 23.58 -4.87 17.94
CA ASP A 94 24.27 -3.59 17.85
C ASP A 94 24.05 -2.90 16.51
N LYS A 95 24.12 -3.66 15.42
CA LYS A 95 23.81 -3.12 14.08
C LYS A 95 22.35 -2.69 13.99
N PHE A 96 21.44 -3.50 14.50
CA PHE A 96 20.01 -3.17 14.48
C PHE A 96 19.71 -1.91 15.28
N LYS A 97 20.32 -1.79 16.47
CA LYS A 97 20.22 -0.57 17.29
C LYS A 97 20.75 0.67 16.54
N THR A 98 21.88 0.53 15.85
CA THR A 98 22.45 1.61 15.03
C THR A 98 21.47 2.06 13.94
N VAL A 99 20.78 1.12 13.25
CA VAL A 99 19.77 1.49 12.25
C VAL A 99 18.58 2.20 12.89
N ILE A 100 18.07 1.68 14.00
CA ILE A 100 16.95 2.33 14.73
C ILE A 100 17.33 3.77 15.15
N GLU A 101 18.54 3.96 15.68
CA GLU A 101 19.00 5.28 16.06
C GLU A 101 19.18 6.23 14.86
N SER A 102 19.69 5.73 13.74
CA SER A 102 19.85 6.52 12.51
C SER A 102 18.51 6.95 11.89
N LYS A 103 17.46 6.16 12.07
CA LYS A 103 16.09 6.39 11.57
C LYS A 103 15.14 6.93 12.65
N LYS A 104 15.68 7.40 13.77
CA LYS A 104 14.88 7.90 14.89
C LYS A 104 13.85 8.95 14.46
N LYS A 105 14.22 9.84 13.53
CA LYS A 105 13.32 10.89 13.03
C LYS A 105 12.08 10.31 12.34
N GLU A 106 12.25 9.28 11.51
CA GLU A 106 11.16 8.59 10.81
C GLU A 106 10.26 7.85 11.80
N PHE A 107 10.83 7.20 12.81
CA PHE A 107 10.06 6.53 13.85
C PHE A 107 9.31 7.51 14.74
N ASP A 108 9.93 8.64 15.14
CA ASP A 108 9.26 9.68 15.89
C ASP A 108 8.07 10.27 15.10
N LEU A 109 8.24 10.49 13.80
CA LEU A 109 7.19 11.00 12.92
C LEU A 109 6.00 10.02 12.80
N LEU A 110 6.28 8.72 12.71
CA LEU A 110 5.26 7.66 12.73
C LEU A 110 4.52 7.62 14.08
N ALA A 111 5.27 7.65 15.18
CA ALA A 111 4.70 7.62 16.52
C ALA A 111 3.79 8.83 16.76
N ASP A 112 4.25 10.04 16.44
CA ASP A 112 3.48 11.28 16.57
C ASP A 112 2.20 11.26 15.75
N ALA A 113 2.26 10.74 14.52
CA ALA A 113 1.09 10.65 13.66
C ALA A 113 0.05 9.67 14.21
N HIS A 114 0.48 8.54 14.79
CA HIS A 114 -0.42 7.59 15.44
C HIS A 114 -1.03 8.15 16.73
N ILE A 115 -0.22 8.81 17.58
CA ILE A 115 -0.68 9.45 18.80
C ILE A 115 -1.75 10.49 18.48
N LYS A 116 -1.51 11.37 17.48
CA LYS A 116 -2.50 12.36 17.04
C LYS A 116 -3.82 11.73 16.60
N LYS A 117 -3.79 10.58 15.92
CA LYS A 117 -5.03 9.87 15.52
C LYS A 117 -5.77 9.25 16.70
N ILE A 118 -5.07 8.86 17.76
CA ILE A 118 -5.68 8.29 18.96
C ILE A 118 -6.32 9.39 19.83
N VAL A 119 -5.61 10.51 20.01
CA VAL A 119 -6.04 11.61 20.90
C VAL A 119 -7.18 12.42 20.29
N ASN A 120 -7.29 12.47 18.94
CA ASN A 120 -8.34 13.25 18.25
C ASN A 120 -9.58 12.41 17.89
N LYS A 121 -9.75 11.24 18.51
CA LYS A 121 -10.99 10.46 18.47
C LYS A 121 -11.87 10.81 19.65
#